data_0b1a4f45f9346b2f7fc64f482c72024b
#
_entry.id   0b1a4f45f9346b2f7fc64f482c72024b
#
_cell.length_a   1.000
_cell.length_b   1.000
_cell.length_c   1.000
_cell.angle_alpha   90.00
_cell.angle_beta   90.00
_cell.angle_gamma   90.00
#
_symmetry.space_group_name_H-M   'P 1'
#
loop_
_entity.id
_entity.type
_entity.pdbx_description
1 polymer ?
#
loop_
_entity_poly.entity_id
_entity_poly.type
_entity_poly.pdbx_seq_one_letter_code
_entity_poly.pdbx_strand_id
1 'polypeptide(L)'
;MMVCLAKSAIRILCAVACMLVSPMVYADQTEDQAEAFFKQKQYDQALSIWYEIIESGKSSAGIFYNIGLAESQLHNTPKAMLAYEKALRLKPMNEAIQSAIIEERKKIQDATIPVAPFFLNEWYKAMVTFLRPGYWSFLGLGLISIIIMSLLSANKKFKTEGRQLHRYKLPLIVLGAFFILSGWLSYREIYRENEAIVAVTCEVRQAPASDSPEARTLYPGEKILMTDRIGEWYHVQLLNLDAGWIKKDCLIPILIDHR
;
A
#
# COMPACT_ATOMS: atom_id res chain seq x y z
N MET A 1 -15.67 -29.26 34.72
CA MET A 1 -14.39 -28.53 34.43
C MET A 1 -14.28 -28.08 32.98
N MET A 2 -14.65 -28.88 31.97
CA MET A 2 -14.62 -28.48 30.53
C MET A 2 -15.55 -27.32 30.16
N VAL A 3 -16.75 -27.25 30.72
CA VAL A 3 -17.72 -26.18 30.45
C VAL A 3 -17.22 -24.81 30.97
N CYS A 4 -16.42 -24.79 32.03
CA CYS A 4 -15.85 -23.58 32.60
C CYS A 4 -14.70 -23.01 31.73
N LEU A 5 -13.88 -23.89 31.16
CA LEU A 5 -12.80 -23.52 30.24
C LEU A 5 -13.34 -22.99 28.90
N ALA A 6 -14.43 -23.60 28.36
CA ALA A 6 -15.07 -23.12 27.15
C ALA A 6 -15.70 -21.74 27.34
N LYS A 7 -16.34 -21.49 28.47
CA LYS A 7 -16.91 -20.15 28.81
C LYS A 7 -15.81 -19.10 29.00
N SER A 8 -14.66 -19.48 29.53
CA SER A 8 -13.50 -18.58 29.68
C SER A 8 -12.87 -18.21 28.34
N ALA A 9 -12.74 -19.19 27.44
CA ALA A 9 -12.21 -18.98 26.07
C ALA A 9 -13.16 -18.07 25.24
N ILE A 10 -14.48 -18.27 25.36
CA ILE A 10 -15.47 -17.40 24.67
C ILE A 10 -15.42 -15.97 25.22
N ARG A 11 -15.27 -15.78 26.53
CA ARG A 11 -15.14 -14.43 27.14
C ARG A 11 -13.87 -13.72 26.68
N ILE A 12 -12.75 -14.44 26.57
CA ILE A 12 -11.49 -13.87 26.07
C ILE A 12 -11.62 -13.53 24.58
N LEU A 13 -12.26 -14.36 23.79
CA LEU A 13 -12.52 -14.10 22.36
C LEU A 13 -13.42 -12.89 22.16
N CYS A 14 -14.49 -12.76 22.95
CA CYS A 14 -15.37 -11.59 22.94
C CYS A 14 -14.64 -10.32 23.39
N ALA A 15 -13.79 -10.38 24.43
CA ALA A 15 -13.00 -9.24 24.90
C ALA A 15 -12.00 -8.77 23.85
N VAL A 16 -11.32 -9.69 23.17
CA VAL A 16 -10.42 -9.39 22.05
C VAL A 16 -11.17 -8.82 20.86
N ALA A 17 -12.35 -9.35 20.54
CA ALA A 17 -13.22 -8.83 19.48
C ALA A 17 -13.72 -7.39 19.82
N CYS A 18 -14.09 -7.12 21.08
CA CYS A 18 -14.48 -5.77 21.51
C CYS A 18 -13.31 -4.78 21.49
N MET A 19 -12.07 -5.18 21.81
CA MET A 19 -10.89 -4.31 21.70
C MET A 19 -10.51 -3.96 20.26
N LEU A 20 -10.90 -4.78 19.29
CA LEU A 20 -10.64 -4.53 17.87
C LEU A 20 -11.64 -3.55 17.22
N VAL A 21 -12.77 -3.23 17.90
CA VAL A 21 -13.84 -2.37 17.36
C VAL A 21 -13.73 -0.91 17.83
N SER A 22 -12.91 -0.59 18.84
CA SER A 22 -12.98 0.68 19.56
C SER A 22 -12.26 1.92 18.99
N PRO A 23 -11.40 1.95 17.97
CA PRO A 23 -10.78 3.21 17.55
C PRO A 23 -11.47 3.96 16.39
N MET A 24 -12.67 3.56 15.95
CA MET A 24 -13.23 4.07 14.68
C MET A 24 -14.02 5.38 14.75
N VAL A 25 -14.32 5.90 15.94
CA VAL A 25 -15.32 6.98 16.10
C VAL A 25 -14.75 8.41 16.10
N TYR A 26 -13.45 8.62 16.32
CA TYR A 26 -12.87 9.98 16.42
C TYR A 26 -12.26 10.54 15.11
N ALA A 27 -12.22 9.76 14.03
CA ALA A 27 -11.59 10.20 12.78
C ALA A 27 -12.54 11.00 11.85
N ASP A 28 -13.84 10.99 12.14
CA ASP A 28 -14.89 11.36 11.18
C ASP A 28 -15.04 12.89 11.01
N GLN A 29 -15.00 13.68 12.08
CA GLN A 29 -15.33 15.12 12.01
C GLN A 29 -14.31 15.98 11.24
N THR A 30 -13.02 15.66 11.33
CA THR A 30 -11.97 16.42 10.64
C THR A 30 -11.92 16.10 9.14
N GLU A 31 -12.17 14.85 8.77
CA GLU A 31 -12.24 14.42 7.37
C GLU A 31 -13.47 15.02 6.68
N ASP A 32 -14.63 15.03 7.36
CA ASP A 32 -15.87 15.68 6.90
C ASP A 32 -15.68 17.19 6.68
N GLN A 33 -14.91 17.86 7.56
CA GLN A 33 -14.59 19.27 7.40
C GLN A 33 -13.73 19.53 6.16
N ALA A 34 -12.72 18.71 5.90
CA ALA A 34 -11.90 18.82 4.70
C ALA A 34 -12.73 18.62 3.43
N GLU A 35 -13.65 17.63 3.44
CA GLU A 35 -14.58 17.41 2.34
C GLU A 35 -15.54 18.61 2.13
N ALA A 36 -15.98 19.26 3.20
CA ALA A 36 -16.81 20.44 3.11
C ALA A 36 -16.08 21.61 2.43
N PHE A 37 -14.81 21.85 2.77
CA PHE A 37 -13.97 22.84 2.07
C PHE A 37 -13.75 22.47 0.62
N PHE A 38 -13.50 21.21 0.31
CA PHE A 38 -13.35 20.73 -1.06
C PHE A 38 -14.63 21.01 -1.90
N LYS A 39 -15.82 20.70 -1.36
CA LYS A 39 -17.11 21.00 -2.01
C LYS A 39 -17.33 22.49 -2.24
N GLN A 40 -16.78 23.33 -1.36
CA GLN A 40 -16.79 24.80 -1.52
C GLN A 40 -15.68 25.31 -2.45
N LYS A 41 -14.93 24.44 -3.11
CA LYS A 41 -13.78 24.75 -3.98
C LYS A 41 -12.61 25.45 -3.24
N GLN A 42 -12.57 25.35 -1.93
CA GLN A 42 -11.48 25.85 -1.08
C GLN A 42 -10.40 24.79 -0.95
N TYR A 43 -9.74 24.46 -2.07
CA TYR A 43 -8.86 23.31 -2.19
C TYR A 43 -7.64 23.38 -1.26
N ASP A 44 -7.04 24.57 -1.09
CA ASP A 44 -5.88 24.76 -0.19
C ASP A 44 -6.23 24.48 1.27
N GLN A 45 -7.43 24.87 1.72
CA GLN A 45 -7.91 24.60 3.07
C GLN A 45 -8.21 23.12 3.26
N ALA A 46 -8.82 22.47 2.29
CA ALA A 46 -9.04 21.03 2.32
C ALA A 46 -7.71 20.25 2.38
N LEU A 47 -6.73 20.65 1.57
CA LEU A 47 -5.39 20.06 1.54
C LEU A 47 -4.69 20.20 2.90
N SER A 48 -4.74 21.39 3.53
CA SER A 48 -4.09 21.58 4.83
C SER A 48 -4.61 20.62 5.89
N ILE A 49 -5.93 20.39 5.94
CA ILE A 49 -6.56 19.46 6.89
C ILE A 49 -6.18 18.00 6.56
N TRP A 50 -6.23 17.59 5.29
CA TRP A 50 -5.84 16.22 4.94
C TRP A 50 -4.37 15.95 5.21
N TYR A 51 -3.46 16.90 4.99
CA TYR A 51 -2.05 16.75 5.35
C TYR A 51 -1.87 16.66 6.88
N GLU A 52 -2.59 17.44 7.67
CA GLU A 52 -2.58 17.36 9.13
C GLU A 52 -3.06 15.97 9.62
N ILE A 53 -4.11 15.41 9.00
CA ILE A 53 -4.56 14.05 9.29
C ILE A 53 -3.46 13.03 9.01
N ILE A 54 -2.74 13.15 7.88
CA ILE A 54 -1.62 12.26 7.55
C ILE A 54 -0.47 12.41 8.55
N GLU A 55 -0.11 13.64 8.94
CA GLU A 55 0.93 13.91 9.93
C GLU A 55 0.58 13.34 11.30
N SER A 56 -0.71 13.26 11.66
CA SER A 56 -1.18 12.57 12.86
C SER A 56 -1.04 11.04 12.82
N GLY A 57 -0.48 10.48 11.72
CA GLY A 57 -0.30 9.05 11.52
C GLY A 57 -1.52 8.31 10.94
N LYS A 58 -2.56 9.04 10.53
CA LYS A 58 -3.76 8.46 9.92
C LYS A 58 -3.67 8.58 8.40
N SER A 59 -3.36 7.50 7.72
CA SER A 59 -3.33 7.46 6.26
C SER A 59 -4.33 6.44 5.71
N SER A 60 -5.08 6.83 4.69
CA SER A 60 -6.02 5.96 3.99
C SER A 60 -6.00 6.21 2.49
N ALA A 61 -6.46 5.22 1.72
CA ALA A 61 -6.60 5.41 0.28
C ALA A 61 -7.60 6.54 -0.07
N GLY A 62 -8.63 6.75 0.75
CA GLY A 62 -9.59 7.84 0.58
C GLY A 62 -8.95 9.22 0.73
N ILE A 63 -8.18 9.42 1.80
CA ILE A 63 -7.48 10.68 2.06
C ILE A 63 -6.52 11.01 0.91
N PHE A 64 -5.67 10.06 0.51
CA PHE A 64 -4.76 10.29 -0.63
C PHE A 64 -5.49 10.54 -1.93
N TYR A 65 -6.62 9.85 -2.18
CA TYR A 65 -7.45 10.10 -3.36
C TYR A 65 -8.03 11.53 -3.35
N ASN A 66 -8.55 11.99 -2.21
CA ASN A 66 -9.10 13.33 -2.06
C ASN A 66 -8.02 14.42 -2.21
N ILE A 67 -6.81 14.19 -1.67
CA ILE A 67 -5.65 15.06 -1.92
C ILE A 67 -5.35 15.12 -3.42
N GLY A 68 -5.34 13.98 -4.10
CA GLY A 68 -5.12 13.93 -5.54
C GLY A 68 -6.15 14.71 -6.33
N LEU A 69 -7.44 14.62 -5.95
CA LEU A 69 -8.51 15.42 -6.56
C LEU A 69 -8.29 16.94 -6.35
N ALA A 70 -7.93 17.36 -5.14
CA ALA A 70 -7.69 18.76 -4.84
C ALA A 70 -6.47 19.33 -5.59
N GLU A 71 -5.34 18.60 -5.59
CA GLU A 71 -4.13 18.99 -6.34
C GLU A 71 -4.39 19.03 -7.87
N SER A 72 -5.23 18.12 -8.38
CA SER A 72 -5.66 18.12 -9.79
C SER A 72 -6.50 19.35 -10.13
N GLN A 73 -7.39 19.81 -9.23
CA GLN A 73 -8.15 21.06 -9.40
C GLN A 73 -7.25 22.31 -9.34
N LEU A 74 -6.16 22.25 -8.61
CA LEU A 74 -5.12 23.29 -8.56
C LEU A 74 -4.11 23.19 -9.72
N HIS A 75 -4.34 22.31 -10.68
CA HIS A 75 -3.45 22.06 -11.82
C HIS A 75 -2.03 21.62 -11.42
N ASN A 76 -1.87 21.00 -10.26
CA ASN A 76 -0.61 20.47 -9.77
C ASN A 76 -0.49 18.99 -10.08
N THR A 77 -0.31 18.67 -11.36
CA THR A 77 -0.25 17.28 -11.86
C THR A 77 0.77 16.38 -11.13
N PRO A 78 2.01 16.82 -10.81
CA PRO A 78 2.95 15.96 -10.10
C PRO A 78 2.45 15.53 -8.70
N LYS A 79 1.88 16.45 -7.93
CA LYS A 79 1.36 16.15 -6.60
C LYS A 79 0.06 15.35 -6.69
N ALA A 80 -0.80 15.63 -7.66
CA ALA A 80 -2.01 14.84 -7.91
C ALA A 80 -1.65 13.38 -8.23
N MET A 81 -0.71 13.15 -9.16
CA MET A 81 -0.22 11.82 -9.51
C MET A 81 0.43 11.12 -8.31
N LEU A 82 1.25 11.83 -7.52
CA LEU A 82 1.85 11.28 -6.30
C LEU A 82 0.79 10.78 -5.32
N ALA A 83 -0.24 11.60 -5.08
CA ALA A 83 -1.33 11.26 -4.17
C ALA A 83 -2.17 10.08 -4.68
N TYR A 84 -2.53 10.07 -5.95
CA TYR A 84 -3.25 8.95 -6.56
C TYR A 84 -2.46 7.65 -6.53
N GLU A 85 -1.15 7.68 -6.79
CA GLU A 85 -0.30 6.49 -6.71
C GLU A 85 -0.18 5.96 -5.28
N LYS A 86 -0.10 6.84 -4.26
CA LYS A 86 -0.19 6.44 -2.85
C LYS A 86 -1.54 5.78 -2.52
N ALA A 87 -2.64 6.36 -3.02
CA ALA A 87 -3.98 5.79 -2.87
C ALA A 87 -4.09 4.41 -3.53
N LEU A 88 -3.55 4.26 -4.74
CA LEU A 88 -3.56 3.01 -5.50
C LEU A 88 -2.77 1.91 -4.80
N ARG A 89 -1.64 2.23 -4.16
CA ARG A 89 -0.88 1.25 -3.36
C ARG A 89 -1.69 0.66 -2.21
N LEU A 90 -2.54 1.49 -1.58
CA LEU A 90 -3.39 1.06 -0.47
C LEU A 90 -4.65 0.31 -0.95
N LYS A 91 -5.16 0.63 -2.14
CA LYS A 91 -6.34 -0.01 -2.76
C LYS A 91 -6.14 -0.22 -4.27
N PRO A 92 -5.37 -1.23 -4.69
CA PRO A 92 -5.00 -1.42 -6.11
C PRO A 92 -6.18 -1.67 -7.05
N MET A 93 -7.26 -2.28 -6.57
CA MET A 93 -8.45 -2.62 -7.37
C MET A 93 -9.53 -1.54 -7.34
N ASN A 94 -9.23 -0.33 -6.89
CA ASN A 94 -10.21 0.75 -6.86
C ASN A 94 -10.28 1.43 -8.22
N GLU A 95 -11.39 1.22 -8.93
CA GLU A 95 -11.63 1.76 -10.28
C GLU A 95 -11.63 3.30 -10.32
N ALA A 96 -12.13 3.97 -9.27
CA ALA A 96 -12.13 5.43 -9.22
C ALA A 96 -10.72 6.00 -9.18
N ILE A 97 -9.81 5.38 -8.40
CA ILE A 97 -8.41 5.79 -8.32
C ILE A 97 -7.70 5.53 -9.66
N GLN A 98 -7.93 4.36 -10.26
CA GLN A 98 -7.33 4.01 -11.56
C GLN A 98 -7.80 4.97 -12.66
N SER A 99 -9.09 5.29 -12.69
CA SER A 99 -9.66 6.25 -13.63
C SER A 99 -9.09 7.66 -13.44
N ALA A 100 -8.92 8.10 -12.18
CA ALA A 100 -8.31 9.40 -11.88
C ALA A 100 -6.86 9.49 -12.37
N ILE A 101 -6.07 8.43 -12.20
CA ILE A 101 -4.70 8.36 -12.73
C ILE A 101 -4.69 8.44 -14.27
N ILE A 102 -5.61 7.74 -14.93
CA ILE A 102 -5.70 7.77 -16.40
C ILE A 102 -6.05 9.18 -16.89
N GLU A 103 -7.03 9.83 -16.24
CA GLU A 103 -7.41 11.20 -16.61
C GLU A 103 -6.30 12.23 -16.32
N GLU A 104 -5.63 12.11 -15.18
CA GLU A 104 -4.53 13.01 -14.84
C GLU A 104 -3.34 12.85 -15.80
N ARG A 105 -3.04 11.60 -16.19
CA ARG A 105 -1.98 11.31 -17.17
C ARG A 105 -2.21 11.97 -18.53
N LYS A 106 -3.46 12.13 -18.97
CA LYS A 106 -3.78 12.83 -20.23
C LYS A 106 -3.37 14.30 -20.24
N LYS A 107 -3.18 14.90 -19.05
CA LYS A 107 -2.71 16.28 -18.91
C LYS A 107 -1.20 16.42 -19.06
N ILE A 108 -0.45 15.31 -18.96
CA ILE A 108 1.01 15.30 -19.06
C ILE A 108 1.37 15.37 -20.55
N GLN A 109 2.21 16.32 -20.91
CA GLN A 109 2.74 16.45 -22.26
C GLN A 109 3.58 15.21 -22.61
N ASP A 110 3.34 14.63 -23.78
CA ASP A 110 4.10 13.46 -24.30
C ASP A 110 4.27 12.32 -23.26
N ALA A 111 3.22 12.06 -22.48
CA ALA A 111 3.24 11.07 -21.41
C ALA A 111 3.63 9.69 -21.94
N THR A 112 4.52 9.00 -21.20
CA THR A 112 4.93 7.64 -21.52
C THR A 112 3.71 6.68 -21.50
N ILE A 113 3.46 6.00 -22.61
CA ILE A 113 2.40 4.99 -22.68
C ILE A 113 2.85 3.75 -21.93
N PRO A 114 2.13 3.32 -20.88
CA PRO A 114 2.50 2.15 -20.11
C PRO A 114 2.31 0.88 -20.94
N VAL A 115 3.26 -0.05 -20.83
CA VAL A 115 3.05 -1.42 -21.28
C VAL A 115 2.02 -2.08 -20.35
N ALA A 116 1.01 -2.70 -20.93
CA ALA A 116 -0.03 -3.38 -20.18
C ALA A 116 0.59 -4.44 -19.25
N PRO A 117 0.32 -4.37 -17.95
CA PRO A 117 0.86 -5.34 -17.01
C PRO A 117 0.28 -6.74 -17.28
N PHE A 118 1.09 -7.76 -17.02
CA PHE A 118 0.60 -9.13 -17.13
C PHE A 118 -0.50 -9.38 -16.08
N PHE A 119 -1.64 -9.91 -16.51
CA PHE A 119 -2.86 -10.03 -15.67
C PHE A 119 -2.63 -10.75 -14.33
N LEU A 120 -1.71 -11.74 -14.28
CA LEU A 120 -1.37 -12.42 -13.03
C LEU A 120 -0.70 -11.50 -12.01
N ASN A 121 0.03 -10.48 -12.45
CA ASN A 121 0.64 -9.52 -11.56
C ASN A 121 -0.42 -8.64 -10.87
N GLU A 122 -1.42 -8.21 -11.61
CA GLU A 122 -2.53 -7.43 -11.05
C GLU A 122 -3.39 -8.29 -10.09
N TRP A 123 -3.67 -9.54 -10.48
CA TRP A 123 -4.38 -10.47 -9.61
C TRP A 123 -3.60 -10.77 -8.31
N TYR A 124 -2.28 -10.99 -8.41
CA TYR A 124 -1.39 -11.18 -7.26
C TYR A 124 -1.41 -9.96 -6.34
N LYS A 125 -1.25 -8.75 -6.88
CA LYS A 125 -1.33 -7.50 -6.10
C LYS A 125 -2.67 -7.39 -5.38
N ALA A 126 -3.77 -7.63 -6.09
CA ALA A 126 -5.10 -7.63 -5.51
C ALA A 126 -5.23 -8.63 -4.34
N MET A 127 -4.72 -9.84 -4.51
CA MET A 127 -4.75 -10.87 -3.48
C MET A 127 -3.96 -10.46 -2.23
N VAL A 128 -2.72 -10.03 -2.38
CA VAL A 128 -1.86 -9.73 -1.21
C VAL A 128 -2.27 -8.44 -0.51
N THR A 129 -2.86 -7.47 -1.21
CA THR A 129 -3.30 -6.19 -0.65
C THR A 129 -4.79 -6.18 -0.26
N PHE A 130 -5.51 -7.30 -0.43
CA PHE A 130 -6.91 -7.45 -0.01
C PHE A 130 -7.10 -7.13 1.49
N LEU A 131 -6.16 -7.58 2.33
CA LEU A 131 -6.10 -7.23 3.74
C LEU A 131 -4.85 -6.39 4.02
N ARG A 132 -4.91 -5.48 5.00
CA ARG A 132 -3.70 -4.80 5.49
C ARG A 132 -2.69 -5.83 6.03
N PRO A 133 -1.38 -5.57 5.91
CA PRO A 133 -0.33 -6.54 6.30
C PRO A 133 -0.48 -7.09 7.71
N GLY A 134 -0.93 -6.25 8.66
CA GLY A 134 -1.16 -6.65 10.05
C GLY A 134 -2.21 -7.76 10.18
N TYR A 135 -3.33 -7.69 9.45
CA TYR A 135 -4.37 -8.73 9.53
C TYR A 135 -3.91 -10.08 9.02
N TRP A 136 -3.10 -10.12 7.95
CA TRP A 136 -2.47 -11.34 7.48
C TRP A 136 -1.60 -11.99 8.56
N SER A 137 -0.80 -11.17 9.25
CA SER A 137 0.08 -11.63 10.33
C SER A 137 -0.71 -12.15 11.54
N PHE A 138 -1.79 -11.46 11.92
CA PHE A 138 -2.67 -11.91 13.01
C PHE A 138 -3.34 -13.25 12.70
N LEU A 139 -3.81 -13.47 11.47
CA LEU A 139 -4.37 -14.76 11.05
C LEU A 139 -3.33 -15.87 11.12
N GLY A 140 -2.10 -15.63 10.67
CA GLY A 140 -1.01 -16.58 10.73
C GLY A 140 -0.62 -16.94 12.17
N LEU A 141 -0.46 -15.94 13.04
CA LEU A 141 -0.13 -16.15 14.46
C LEU A 141 -1.26 -16.86 15.21
N GLY A 142 -2.52 -16.52 14.90
CA GLY A 142 -3.69 -17.20 15.47
C GLY A 142 -3.72 -18.68 15.13
N LEU A 143 -3.46 -19.05 13.88
CA LEU A 143 -3.36 -20.45 13.48
C LEU A 143 -2.20 -21.19 14.17
N ILE A 144 -1.03 -20.57 14.25
CA ILE A 144 0.13 -21.16 14.96
C ILE A 144 -0.21 -21.37 16.43
N SER A 145 -0.86 -20.42 17.08
CA SER A 145 -1.27 -20.53 18.49
C SER A 145 -2.23 -21.70 18.70
N ILE A 146 -3.18 -21.92 17.80
CA ILE A 146 -4.10 -23.07 17.83
C ILE A 146 -3.32 -24.39 17.69
N ILE A 147 -2.33 -24.46 16.80
CA ILE A 147 -1.49 -25.63 16.61
C ILE A 147 -0.69 -25.93 17.88
N ILE A 148 -0.04 -24.92 18.48
CA ILE A 148 0.74 -25.08 19.71
C ILE A 148 -0.17 -25.56 20.85
N MET A 149 -1.36 -24.95 21.01
CA MET A 149 -2.31 -25.35 22.05
C MET A 149 -2.78 -26.81 21.87
N SER A 150 -3.00 -27.22 20.62
CA SER A 150 -3.33 -28.62 20.27
C SER A 150 -2.20 -29.59 20.61
N LEU A 151 -0.94 -29.17 20.39
CA LEU A 151 0.24 -29.97 20.75
C LEU A 151 0.41 -30.14 22.26
N LEU A 152 0.21 -29.07 23.03
CA LEU A 152 0.32 -29.07 24.49
C LEU A 152 -0.80 -29.88 25.16
N SER A 153 -2.02 -29.83 24.60
CA SER A 153 -3.18 -30.58 25.12
C SER A 153 -3.10 -32.08 24.82
N ALA A 154 -2.38 -32.49 23.78
CA ALA A 154 -2.22 -33.91 23.41
C ALA A 154 -1.44 -34.74 24.45
N ASN A 155 -0.74 -34.11 25.40
CA ASN A 155 0.16 -34.82 26.36
C ASN A 155 -0.58 -35.42 27.57
N LYS A 156 -1.88 -35.24 27.77
CA LYS A 156 -2.51 -35.66 29.05
C LYS A 156 -3.71 -36.60 29.06
N LYS A 157 -4.45 -36.86 27.98
CA LYS A 157 -5.61 -37.83 28.05
C LYS A 157 -6.28 -38.27 26.73
N PHE A 158 -5.86 -37.88 25.56
CA PHE A 158 -6.52 -38.22 24.29
C PHE A 158 -5.71 -39.18 23.42
N LYS A 159 -5.55 -40.45 23.86
CA LYS A 159 -4.81 -41.45 23.07
C LYS A 159 -5.51 -41.89 21.79
N THR A 160 -6.81 -41.75 21.68
CA THR A 160 -7.61 -42.27 20.55
C THR A 160 -8.00 -41.23 19.52
N GLU A 161 -8.31 -39.99 19.90
CA GLU A 161 -8.65 -38.91 18.96
C GLU A 161 -7.39 -38.14 18.44
N GLY A 162 -6.27 -38.21 19.15
CA GLY A 162 -5.03 -37.54 18.78
C GLY A 162 -4.42 -37.98 17.45
N ARG A 163 -4.75 -39.20 16.98
CA ARG A 163 -4.26 -39.75 15.71
C ARG A 163 -4.88 -39.07 14.48
N GLN A 164 -6.14 -38.64 14.57
CA GLN A 164 -6.78 -37.88 13.49
C GLN A 164 -6.27 -36.46 13.42
N LEU A 165 -6.03 -35.83 14.56
CA LEU A 165 -5.48 -34.45 14.59
C LEU A 165 -4.06 -34.36 14.00
N HIS A 166 -3.25 -35.42 14.11
CA HIS A 166 -1.92 -35.48 13.49
C HIS A 166 -1.97 -35.33 11.97
N ARG A 167 -3.02 -35.80 11.33
CA ARG A 167 -3.19 -35.76 9.88
C ARG A 167 -3.41 -34.32 9.35
N TYR A 168 -3.95 -33.44 10.18
CA TYR A 168 -4.22 -32.03 9.80
C TYR A 168 -3.13 -31.04 10.22
N LYS A 169 -2.09 -31.49 10.95
CA LYS A 169 -1.01 -30.59 11.43
C LYS A 169 -0.21 -30.00 10.29
N LEU A 170 0.18 -30.83 9.33
CA LEU A 170 0.96 -30.37 8.18
C LEU A 170 0.20 -29.33 7.33
N PRO A 171 -1.06 -29.58 6.89
CA PRO A 171 -1.80 -28.57 6.15
C PRO A 171 -2.08 -27.29 6.95
N LEU A 172 -2.26 -27.36 8.27
CA LEU A 172 -2.42 -26.18 9.13
C LEU A 172 -1.13 -25.36 9.25
N ILE A 173 0.03 -26.02 9.35
CA ILE A 173 1.33 -25.35 9.36
C ILE A 173 1.56 -24.63 8.02
N VAL A 174 1.29 -25.31 6.91
CA VAL A 174 1.41 -24.73 5.56
C VAL A 174 0.49 -23.52 5.40
N LEU A 175 -0.75 -23.62 5.88
CA LEU A 175 -1.70 -22.51 5.86
C LEU A 175 -1.24 -21.33 6.72
N GLY A 176 -0.71 -21.59 7.91
CA GLY A 176 -0.15 -20.53 8.77
C GLY A 176 1.06 -19.83 8.13
N ALA A 177 1.96 -20.61 7.53
CA ALA A 177 3.10 -20.07 6.78
C ALA A 177 2.63 -19.23 5.56
N PHE A 178 1.60 -19.67 4.85
CA PHE A 178 0.99 -18.92 3.76
C PHE A 178 0.48 -17.55 4.23
N PHE A 179 -0.23 -17.45 5.35
CA PHE A 179 -0.72 -16.18 5.87
C PHE A 179 0.43 -15.24 6.29
N ILE A 180 1.48 -15.76 6.92
CA ILE A 180 2.65 -14.95 7.29
C ILE A 180 3.37 -14.42 6.05
N LEU A 181 3.58 -15.30 5.06
CA LEU A 181 4.19 -14.92 3.79
C LEU A 181 3.36 -13.87 3.06
N SER A 182 2.03 -14.03 3.02
CA SER A 182 1.11 -13.05 2.42
C SER A 182 1.18 -11.69 3.13
N GLY A 183 1.32 -11.66 4.46
CA GLY A 183 1.53 -10.44 5.22
C GLY A 183 2.84 -9.74 4.86
N TRP A 184 3.93 -10.49 4.77
CA TRP A 184 5.23 -9.96 4.35
C TRP A 184 5.22 -9.43 2.91
N LEU A 185 4.60 -10.16 1.98
CA LEU A 185 4.46 -9.75 0.59
C LEU A 185 3.57 -8.49 0.46
N SER A 186 2.46 -8.43 1.22
CA SER A 186 1.59 -7.25 1.29
C SER A 186 2.34 -6.02 1.79
N TYR A 187 3.12 -6.18 2.87
CA TYR A 187 3.96 -5.12 3.41
C TYR A 187 4.95 -4.62 2.35
N ARG A 188 5.68 -5.53 1.71
CA ARG A 188 6.66 -5.20 0.68
C ARG A 188 6.05 -4.51 -0.54
N GLU A 189 4.80 -4.86 -0.91
CA GLU A 189 4.10 -4.25 -2.04
C GLU A 189 3.62 -2.83 -1.72
N ILE A 190 3.05 -2.60 -0.53
CA ILE A 190 2.53 -1.29 -0.11
C ILE A 190 3.67 -0.30 0.14
N TYR A 191 4.75 -0.75 0.74
CA TYR A 191 5.87 0.09 1.18
C TYR A 191 7.09 0.03 0.25
N ARG A 192 6.85 -0.15 -1.07
CA ARG A 192 7.92 -0.06 -2.05
C ARG A 192 8.52 1.34 -2.11
N GLU A 193 9.86 1.42 -2.07
CA GLU A 193 10.60 2.69 -2.11
C GLU A 193 11.19 2.99 -3.49
N ASN A 194 11.02 2.08 -4.45
CA ASN A 194 11.66 2.14 -5.75
C ASN A 194 10.81 2.81 -6.84
N GLU A 195 9.73 3.48 -6.49
CA GLU A 195 8.89 4.22 -7.44
C GLU A 195 8.91 5.71 -7.10
N ALA A 196 8.91 6.56 -8.12
CA ALA A 196 8.88 8.01 -7.97
C ALA A 196 8.01 8.67 -9.05
N ILE A 197 7.61 9.91 -8.77
CA ILE A 197 6.98 10.83 -9.73
C ILE A 197 7.99 11.89 -10.13
N VAL A 198 8.04 12.22 -11.41
CA VAL A 198 8.83 13.33 -11.93
C VAL A 198 8.21 14.64 -11.46
N ALA A 199 8.98 15.45 -10.74
CA ALA A 199 8.53 16.72 -10.14
C ALA A 199 8.57 17.88 -11.12
N VAL A 200 9.65 17.93 -11.92
CA VAL A 200 9.92 18.98 -12.89
C VAL A 200 10.39 18.38 -14.19
N THR A 201 10.34 19.13 -15.28
CA THR A 201 10.85 18.66 -16.58
C THR A 201 12.32 18.30 -16.48
N CYS A 202 12.68 17.10 -16.88
CA CYS A 202 14.02 16.55 -16.75
C CYS A 202 14.46 15.72 -17.93
N GLU A 203 15.77 15.75 -18.20
CA GLU A 203 16.38 14.95 -19.25
C GLU A 203 16.81 13.59 -18.71
N VAL A 204 16.39 12.53 -19.40
CA VAL A 204 16.92 11.18 -19.21
C VAL A 204 18.20 11.06 -20.05
N ARG A 205 19.29 10.64 -19.43
CA ARG A 205 20.60 10.51 -20.08
C ARG A 205 21.00 9.04 -20.22
N GLN A 206 21.88 8.77 -21.18
CA GLN A 206 22.36 7.40 -21.43
C GLN A 206 23.38 6.95 -20.37
N ALA A 207 24.09 7.89 -19.71
CA ALA A 207 25.04 7.60 -18.65
C ALA A 207 24.89 8.62 -17.48
N PRO A 208 25.35 8.31 -16.25
CA PRO A 208 25.28 9.18 -15.09
C PRO A 208 26.30 10.33 -15.13
N ALA A 209 26.24 11.14 -16.19
CA ALA A 209 27.12 12.27 -16.43
C ALA A 209 26.36 13.40 -17.13
N SER A 210 26.72 14.66 -16.77
CA SER A 210 26.00 15.83 -17.30
C SER A 210 26.29 16.11 -18.78
N ASP A 211 27.35 15.57 -19.33
CA ASP A 211 27.78 15.65 -20.73
C ASP A 211 27.32 14.44 -21.58
N SER A 212 26.68 13.47 -20.94
CA SER A 212 26.13 12.30 -21.66
C SER A 212 24.99 12.71 -22.59
N PRO A 213 24.83 12.04 -23.74
CA PRO A 213 23.72 12.31 -24.65
C PRO A 213 22.37 12.16 -23.97
N GLU A 214 21.44 13.05 -24.31
CA GLU A 214 20.05 12.95 -23.92
C GLU A 214 19.38 11.79 -24.66
N ALA A 215 18.66 10.95 -23.93
CA ALA A 215 17.86 9.85 -24.48
C ALA A 215 16.41 10.29 -24.68
N ARG A 216 15.87 11.05 -23.71
CA ARG A 216 14.47 11.51 -23.71
C ARG A 216 14.29 12.63 -22.66
N THR A 217 13.30 13.48 -22.87
CA THR A 217 12.79 14.41 -21.86
C THR A 217 11.58 13.78 -21.14
N LEU A 218 11.54 13.90 -19.81
CA LEU A 218 10.38 13.55 -18.98
C LEU A 218 9.68 14.80 -18.49
N TYR A 219 8.36 14.70 -18.39
CA TYR A 219 7.49 15.78 -17.97
C TYR A 219 6.94 15.56 -16.54
N PRO A 220 6.59 16.65 -15.83
CA PRO A 220 6.07 16.58 -14.48
C PRO A 220 4.81 15.70 -14.39
N GLY A 221 4.81 14.79 -13.42
CA GLY A 221 3.71 13.82 -13.21
C GLY A 221 3.97 12.44 -13.79
N GLU A 222 5.01 12.23 -14.61
CA GLU A 222 5.34 10.89 -15.09
C GLU A 222 5.82 9.99 -13.95
N LYS A 223 5.35 8.75 -13.95
CA LYS A 223 5.77 7.71 -13.00
C LYS A 223 6.97 6.96 -13.56
N ILE A 224 7.96 6.74 -12.71
CA ILE A 224 9.17 5.99 -13.04
C ILE A 224 9.49 4.95 -11.96
N LEU A 225 10.27 3.94 -12.32
CA LEU A 225 10.83 2.94 -11.42
C LEU A 225 12.33 3.20 -11.26
N MET A 226 12.77 3.46 -10.03
CA MET A 226 14.20 3.59 -9.69
C MET A 226 14.81 2.20 -9.52
N THR A 227 15.85 1.89 -10.28
CA THR A 227 16.48 0.56 -10.28
C THR A 227 17.87 0.55 -9.66
N ASP A 228 18.61 1.66 -9.80
CA ASP A 228 19.97 1.78 -9.25
C ASP A 228 20.29 3.25 -8.95
N ARG A 229 21.42 3.50 -8.24
CA ARG A 229 21.87 4.84 -7.88
C ARG A 229 23.39 4.98 -7.94
N ILE A 230 23.86 6.02 -8.60
CA ILE A 230 25.28 6.42 -8.61
C ILE A 230 25.39 7.91 -8.26
N GLY A 231 25.83 8.21 -7.04
CA GLY A 231 25.92 9.59 -6.54
C GLY A 231 24.56 10.31 -6.56
N GLU A 232 24.45 11.37 -7.34
CA GLU A 232 23.23 12.17 -7.52
C GLU A 232 22.34 11.67 -8.68
N TRP A 233 22.72 10.58 -9.34
CA TRP A 233 22.01 10.03 -10.46
C TRP A 233 21.27 8.76 -10.05
N TYR A 234 20.01 8.66 -10.49
CA TYR A 234 19.21 7.44 -10.40
C TYR A 234 19.12 6.79 -11.79
N HIS A 235 19.39 5.49 -11.85
CA HIS A 235 19.00 4.70 -13.01
C HIS A 235 17.51 4.43 -12.91
N VAL A 236 16.76 4.83 -13.94
CA VAL A 236 15.31 4.75 -13.95
C VAL A 236 14.82 3.92 -15.13
N GLN A 237 13.74 3.20 -14.89
CA GLN A 237 12.99 2.52 -15.92
C GLN A 237 11.62 3.20 -16.08
N LEU A 238 11.28 3.53 -17.30
CA LEU A 238 10.01 4.16 -17.67
C LEU A 238 8.89 3.10 -17.81
N LEU A 239 7.66 3.55 -17.91
CA LEU A 239 6.49 2.66 -18.06
C LEU A 239 6.46 1.90 -19.38
N ASN A 240 7.19 2.34 -20.41
CA ASN A 240 7.38 1.65 -21.69
C ASN A 240 8.61 0.74 -21.72
N LEU A 241 9.25 0.53 -20.56
CA LEU A 241 10.47 -0.26 -20.35
C LEU A 241 11.77 0.38 -20.86
N ASP A 242 11.73 1.59 -21.42
CA ASP A 242 12.95 2.36 -21.69
C ASP A 242 13.67 2.67 -20.38
N ALA A 243 14.99 2.81 -20.44
CA ALA A 243 15.80 3.06 -19.25
C ALA A 243 16.85 4.15 -19.51
N GLY A 244 17.29 4.78 -18.44
CA GLY A 244 18.35 5.79 -18.48
C GLY A 244 18.62 6.41 -17.11
N TRP A 245 19.39 7.49 -17.10
CA TRP A 245 19.83 8.15 -15.88
C TRP A 245 19.18 9.51 -15.72
N ILE A 246 18.69 9.82 -14.53
CA ILE A 246 18.07 11.11 -14.19
C ILE A 246 18.64 11.62 -12.87
N LYS A 247 18.69 12.96 -12.70
CA LYS A 247 19.13 13.56 -11.45
C LYS A 247 18.08 13.40 -10.34
N LYS A 248 18.58 13.24 -9.11
CA LYS A 248 17.77 13.08 -7.90
C LYS A 248 16.76 14.22 -7.72
N ASP A 249 17.16 15.46 -7.97
CA ASP A 249 16.36 16.67 -7.74
C ASP A 249 15.07 16.73 -8.60
N CYS A 250 15.01 15.90 -9.64
CA CYS A 250 13.86 15.79 -10.51
C CYS A 250 12.74 14.91 -9.95
N LEU A 251 12.97 14.17 -8.87
CA LEU A 251 12.14 13.06 -8.43
C LEU A 251 11.50 13.29 -7.07
N ILE A 252 10.23 12.93 -6.95
CA ILE A 252 9.52 12.80 -5.68
C ILE A 252 9.23 11.31 -5.46
N PRO A 253 9.89 10.66 -4.47
CA PRO A 253 9.64 9.24 -4.21
C PRO A 253 8.21 9.02 -3.70
N ILE A 254 7.59 7.91 -4.15
CA ILE A 254 6.27 7.52 -3.68
C ILE A 254 6.46 6.76 -2.37
N LEU A 255 6.47 7.46 -1.23
CA LEU A 255 6.59 6.88 0.09
C LEU A 255 5.25 6.95 0.83
N ILE A 256 4.89 5.87 1.52
CA ILE A 256 3.79 5.85 2.48
C ILE A 256 4.43 5.80 3.86
N ASP A 257 4.12 6.76 4.71
CA ASP A 257 4.69 6.83 6.07
C ASP A 257 4.22 5.63 6.90
N HIS A 258 5.15 5.07 7.67
CA HIS A 258 4.94 3.87 8.50
C HIS A 258 4.45 4.18 9.93
N ARG A 259 4.18 5.46 10.24
CA ARG A 259 3.82 5.85 11.60
C ARG A 259 2.49 5.31 12.06
#